data_d398f2fa1d6aff2a3f39bc02c06aa7f8
#
_entry.id   d398f2fa1d6aff2a3f39bc02c06aa7f8
#
_cell.length_a   1.000
_cell.length_b   1.000
_cell.length_c   1.000
_cell.angle_alpha   90.00
_cell.angle_beta   90.00
_cell.angle_gamma   90.00
#
_symmetry.space_group_name_H-M   'P 1'
#
loop_
_entity.id
_entity.type
_entity.pdbx_description
1 polymer ?
#
loop_
_entity_poly.entity_id
_entity_poly.type
_entity_poly.pdbx_seq_one_letter_code
_entity_poly.pdbx_strand_id
1 'polypeptide(L)'
;MDRLIPAAPRALCRVAEIPDGGAKGFPPPDRGYAGLFAVRRGAALVVYVNSCPHLGVSLEWTADRFLSADGTQIVCGTHGATFRIADGHCVAGPCQGEALTPVPFTVTDGVLLVAPEAGRYPDEGTERKPG
;
A
#
# COMPACT_ATOMS: atom_id res chain seq x y z
N MET A 1 3.53 8.95 30.42
CA MET A 1 3.31 8.92 29.61
C MET A 1 3.78 8.21 28.54
N ASP A 2 3.12 7.37 28.15
CA ASP A 2 3.62 6.59 27.22
C ASP A 2 3.88 7.23 25.96
N ARG A 3 3.42 8.38 25.76
CA ARG A 3 3.75 8.97 24.58
C ARG A 3 5.17 9.32 24.51
N LEU A 4 5.89 9.23 25.56
CA LEU A 4 7.30 9.46 25.51
C LEU A 4 8.02 8.25 24.92
N ILE A 5 7.34 7.14 24.76
CA ILE A 5 7.94 5.95 24.21
C ILE A 5 7.30 5.72 22.87
N PRO A 6 8.02 5.88 21.76
CA PRO A 6 7.44 5.70 20.46
C PRO A 6 6.92 4.29 20.30
N ALA A 7 5.79 4.14 19.63
CA ALA A 7 5.29 2.82 19.34
C ALA A 7 6.25 2.10 18.41
N ALA A 8 6.37 0.81 18.60
CA ALA A 8 7.28 0.03 17.78
C ALA A 8 6.76 -0.06 16.35
N PRO A 9 7.64 -0.05 15.35
CA PRO A 9 7.21 -0.21 13.97
C PRO A 9 6.60 -1.59 13.76
N ARG A 10 5.75 -1.69 12.75
CA ARG A 10 5.14 -2.96 12.39
C ARG A 10 6.00 -3.66 11.36
N ALA A 11 6.29 -4.92 11.58
CA ALA A 11 6.96 -5.73 10.58
C ALA A 11 5.91 -6.27 9.62
N LEU A 12 6.11 -6.06 8.33
CA LEU A 12 5.20 -6.59 7.33
C LEU A 12 5.63 -7.97 6.87
N CYS A 13 6.87 -8.10 6.47
CA CYS A 13 7.40 -9.38 6.01
C CYS A 13 8.91 -9.28 5.84
N ARG A 14 9.54 -10.35 5.52
CA ARG A 14 10.92 -10.31 5.07
C ARG A 14 10.91 -9.90 3.61
N VAL A 15 11.86 -9.07 3.20
CA VAL A 15 11.95 -8.62 1.81
C VAL A 15 12.04 -9.82 0.87
N ALA A 16 12.71 -10.88 1.29
CA ALA A 16 12.87 -12.07 0.45
C ALA A 16 11.53 -12.75 0.15
N GLU A 17 10.48 -12.45 0.91
CA GLU A 17 9.16 -13.03 0.65
C GLU A 17 8.43 -12.31 -0.47
N ILE A 18 8.90 -11.16 -0.91
CA ILE A 18 8.30 -10.45 -2.03
C ILE A 18 9.06 -10.86 -3.28
N PRO A 19 8.41 -11.44 -4.28
CA PRO A 19 9.12 -11.86 -5.48
C PRO A 19 9.77 -10.67 -6.18
N ASP A 20 10.96 -10.88 -6.71
CA ASP A 20 11.62 -9.86 -7.54
C ASP A 20 10.75 -9.62 -8.77
N GLY A 21 10.40 -8.38 -9.03
CA GLY A 21 9.49 -8.06 -10.11
C GLY A 21 8.03 -8.34 -9.76
N GLY A 22 7.73 -8.59 -8.50
CA GLY A 22 6.39 -8.93 -8.06
C GLY A 22 5.91 -8.05 -6.92
N ALA A 23 4.82 -8.46 -6.30
CA ALA A 23 4.18 -7.69 -5.25
C ALA A 23 3.61 -8.62 -4.19
N LYS A 24 3.35 -8.05 -3.02
CA LYS A 24 2.72 -8.81 -1.94
C LYS A 24 1.79 -7.89 -1.19
N GLY A 25 0.58 -8.38 -0.92
CA GLY A 25 -0.42 -7.64 -0.15
C GLY A 25 -0.37 -8.03 1.31
N PHE A 26 -0.79 -7.09 2.17
CA PHE A 26 -0.84 -7.29 3.60
C PHE A 26 -2.21 -6.85 4.09
N PRO A 27 -2.96 -7.71 4.76
CA PRO A 27 -4.28 -7.33 5.23
C PRO A 27 -4.17 -6.29 6.34
N PRO A 28 -5.24 -5.54 6.60
CA PRO A 28 -5.20 -4.60 7.71
C PRO A 28 -5.04 -5.34 9.03
N PRO A 29 -4.28 -4.77 9.96
CA PRO A 29 -4.05 -5.45 11.24
C PRO A 29 -5.31 -5.51 12.11
N ASP A 30 -6.18 -4.51 12.00
CA ASP A 30 -7.42 -4.50 12.75
C ASP A 30 -8.32 -3.44 12.18
N ARG A 31 -9.44 -3.16 12.84
CA ARG A 31 -10.36 -2.15 12.37
C ARG A 31 -9.72 -0.79 12.33
N GLY A 32 -10.12 0.02 11.41
CA GLY A 32 -9.60 1.37 11.26
C GLY A 32 -8.36 1.45 10.41
N TYR A 33 -7.93 0.34 9.85
CA TYR A 33 -6.78 0.32 8.98
C TYR A 33 -7.16 -0.26 7.63
N ALA A 34 -6.52 0.23 6.60
CA ALA A 34 -6.58 -0.39 5.28
C ALA A 34 -5.42 -1.37 5.16
N GLY A 35 -5.50 -2.28 4.23
CA GLY A 35 -4.36 -3.11 3.89
C GLY A 35 -3.27 -2.31 3.21
N LEU A 36 -2.12 -2.89 3.07
CA LEU A 36 -0.99 -2.29 2.36
C LEU A 36 -0.52 -3.28 1.31
N PHE A 37 0.27 -2.81 0.36
CA PHE A 37 0.98 -3.73 -0.52
C PHE A 37 2.35 -3.17 -0.87
N ALA A 38 3.26 -4.06 -1.17
CA ALA A 38 4.62 -3.69 -1.52
C ALA A 38 4.93 -4.24 -2.90
N VAL A 39 5.70 -3.48 -3.68
CA VAL A 39 6.19 -3.93 -4.99
C VAL A 39 7.70 -3.93 -4.93
N ARG A 40 8.30 -4.99 -5.41
CA ARG A 40 9.75 -5.14 -5.40
C ARG A 40 10.30 -5.22 -6.80
N ARG A 41 11.38 -4.50 -7.05
CA ARG A 41 12.12 -4.59 -8.29
C ARG A 41 13.59 -4.62 -7.91
N GLY A 42 14.17 -5.82 -7.84
CA GLY A 42 15.54 -5.97 -7.38
C GLY A 42 15.68 -5.52 -5.94
N ALA A 43 16.51 -4.52 -5.70
CA ALA A 43 16.68 -3.95 -4.37
C ALA A 43 15.71 -2.80 -4.11
N ALA A 44 14.95 -2.37 -5.11
CA ALA A 44 14.02 -1.25 -4.93
C ALA A 44 12.68 -1.77 -4.43
N LEU A 45 12.11 -1.03 -3.49
CA LEU A 45 10.82 -1.35 -2.93
C LEU A 45 9.96 -0.10 -2.91
N VAL A 46 8.66 -0.27 -3.09
CA VAL A 46 7.69 0.78 -2.79
C VAL A 46 6.55 0.14 -2.01
N VAL A 47 5.93 0.89 -1.13
CA VAL A 47 4.80 0.42 -0.33
C VAL A 47 3.68 1.43 -0.47
N TYR A 48 2.48 0.95 -0.73
CA TYR A 48 1.31 1.81 -0.89
C TYR A 48 0.16 1.29 -0.05
N VAL A 49 -0.75 2.18 0.27
CA VAL A 49 -2.02 1.78 0.88
C VAL A 49 -2.85 1.06 -0.18
N ASN A 50 -3.41 -0.08 0.16
CA ASN A 50 -4.18 -0.89 -0.77
C ASN A 50 -5.60 -0.36 -0.86
N SER A 51 -5.75 0.77 -1.51
CA SER A 51 -7.03 1.43 -1.67
C SER A 51 -7.01 2.21 -2.97
N CYS A 52 -7.88 1.85 -3.89
CA CYS A 52 -7.96 2.55 -5.17
C CYS A 52 -8.52 3.95 -4.93
N PRO A 53 -7.82 5.00 -5.36
CA PRO A 53 -8.28 6.36 -5.09
C PRO A 53 -9.65 6.66 -5.70
N HIS A 54 -10.06 5.93 -6.72
CA HIS A 54 -11.35 6.18 -7.33
C HIS A 54 -12.50 5.68 -6.44
N LEU A 55 -12.40 4.47 -5.91
CA LEU A 55 -13.49 3.89 -5.15
C LEU A 55 -13.17 3.48 -3.72
N GLY A 56 -11.92 3.52 -3.33
CA GLY A 56 -11.53 3.09 -1.99
C GLY A 56 -11.52 1.58 -1.81
N VAL A 57 -11.67 0.81 -2.88
CA VAL A 57 -11.64 -0.65 -2.78
C VAL A 57 -10.20 -1.13 -2.92
N SER A 58 -9.95 -2.35 -2.46
CA SER A 58 -8.61 -2.90 -2.63
C SER A 58 -8.31 -3.14 -4.10
N LEU A 59 -7.05 -3.01 -4.48
CA LEU A 59 -6.66 -3.09 -5.87
C LEU A 59 -6.58 -4.50 -6.38
N GLU A 60 -6.21 -5.46 -5.52
CA GLU A 60 -5.89 -6.79 -6.00
C GLU A 60 -7.12 -7.51 -6.50
N TRP A 61 -6.95 -8.18 -7.64
CA TRP A 61 -8.02 -8.95 -8.24
C TRP A 61 -7.91 -10.41 -7.83
N THR A 62 -6.73 -10.82 -7.41
CA THR A 62 -6.45 -12.14 -6.85
C THR A 62 -5.37 -11.90 -5.82
N ALA A 63 -5.26 -12.73 -4.83
CA ALA A 63 -4.26 -12.53 -3.77
C ALA A 63 -2.90 -12.20 -4.37
N ASP A 64 -2.32 -11.09 -3.92
CA ASP A 64 -1.00 -10.60 -4.33
C ASP A 64 -0.89 -10.21 -5.81
N ARG A 65 -2.01 -10.09 -6.51
CA ARG A 65 -1.97 -9.71 -7.92
C ARG A 65 -2.27 -8.24 -8.07
N PHE A 66 -1.23 -7.42 -8.06
CA PHE A 66 -1.33 -5.97 -8.16
C PHE A 66 -0.72 -5.42 -9.45
N LEU A 67 -0.06 -6.26 -10.24
CA LEU A 67 0.73 -5.76 -11.37
C LEU A 67 0.13 -6.18 -12.69
N SER A 68 0.43 -5.38 -13.72
CA SER A 68 0.07 -5.73 -15.09
C SER A 68 0.79 -7.00 -15.50
N ALA A 69 0.35 -7.60 -16.60
CA ALA A 69 0.92 -8.87 -17.05
C ALA A 69 2.42 -8.77 -17.28
N ASP A 70 2.90 -7.62 -17.73
CA ASP A 70 4.34 -7.47 -17.98
C ASP A 70 5.08 -6.97 -16.74
N GLY A 71 4.39 -6.77 -15.62
CA GLY A 71 5.04 -6.37 -14.36
C GLY A 71 5.49 -4.93 -14.29
N THR A 72 5.12 -4.09 -15.26
CA THR A 72 5.65 -2.73 -15.30
C THR A 72 4.75 -1.69 -14.65
N GLN A 73 3.50 -2.03 -14.38
CA GLN A 73 2.55 -1.06 -13.81
C GLN A 73 1.68 -1.74 -12.77
N ILE A 74 1.15 -0.93 -11.86
CA ILE A 74 0.17 -1.40 -10.88
C ILE A 74 -1.22 -1.26 -11.51
N VAL A 75 -2.07 -2.24 -11.33
CA VAL A 75 -3.41 -2.25 -11.93
C VAL A 75 -4.44 -2.51 -10.86
N CYS A 76 -5.50 -1.70 -10.84
CA CYS A 76 -6.65 -1.97 -9.99
C CYS A 76 -7.57 -2.94 -10.72
N GLY A 77 -7.85 -4.07 -10.10
CA GLY A 77 -8.64 -5.11 -10.74
C GLY A 77 -10.10 -4.77 -10.96
N THR A 78 -10.60 -3.72 -10.31
CA THR A 78 -12.01 -3.39 -10.41
C THR A 78 -12.35 -2.69 -11.73
N HIS A 79 -11.61 -1.64 -12.08
CA HIS A 79 -11.90 -0.90 -13.30
C HIS A 79 -10.68 -0.70 -14.18
N GLY A 80 -9.62 -1.41 -13.92
CA GLY A 80 -8.43 -1.32 -14.77
C GLY A 80 -7.63 -0.05 -14.64
N ALA A 81 -7.85 0.73 -13.58
CA ALA A 81 -7.01 1.91 -13.36
C ALA A 81 -5.56 1.47 -13.25
N THR A 82 -4.67 2.22 -13.85
CA THR A 82 -3.27 1.83 -13.97
C THR A 82 -2.40 2.92 -13.35
N PHE A 83 -1.42 2.51 -12.55
CA PHE A 83 -0.59 3.44 -11.80
C PHE A 83 0.88 3.13 -12.03
N ARG A 84 1.71 4.17 -11.98
CA ARG A 84 3.16 3.97 -12.06
C ARG A 84 3.65 3.36 -10.75
N ILE A 85 4.58 2.42 -10.87
CA ILE A 85 5.14 1.78 -9.67
C ILE A 85 5.94 2.78 -8.86
N ALA A 86 6.70 3.63 -9.52
CA ALA A 86 7.65 4.50 -8.82
C ALA A 86 6.98 5.53 -7.90
N ASP A 87 5.85 6.09 -8.29
CA ASP A 87 5.22 7.13 -7.49
C ASP A 87 3.72 6.90 -7.26
N GLY A 88 3.16 5.84 -7.81
CA GLY A 88 1.75 5.53 -7.59
C GLY A 88 0.77 6.41 -8.35
N HIS A 89 1.25 7.25 -9.27
CA HIS A 89 0.38 8.18 -9.98
C HIS A 89 -0.45 7.45 -11.03
N CYS A 90 -1.76 7.74 -11.08
CA CYS A 90 -2.65 7.07 -12.02
C CYS A 90 -2.41 7.62 -13.43
N VAL A 91 -2.13 6.73 -14.36
CA VAL A 91 -1.83 7.13 -15.74
C VAL A 91 -2.91 6.70 -16.71
N ALA A 92 -3.86 5.88 -16.28
CA ALA A 92 -4.95 5.46 -17.16
C ALA A 92 -6.11 4.99 -16.31
N GLY A 93 -7.31 5.10 -16.86
CA GLY A 93 -8.50 4.64 -16.18
C GLY A 93 -9.24 5.75 -15.46
N PRO A 94 -10.25 5.40 -14.66
CA PRO A 94 -11.14 6.41 -14.11
C PRO A 94 -10.53 7.32 -13.06
N CYS A 95 -9.38 6.98 -12.50
CA CYS A 95 -8.76 7.84 -11.50
C CYS A 95 -7.55 8.61 -12.01
N GLN A 96 -7.52 8.89 -13.32
CA GLN A 96 -6.45 9.72 -13.84
C GLN A 96 -6.37 11.02 -13.07
N GLY A 97 -5.16 11.45 -12.75
CA GLY A 97 -4.96 12.65 -11.96
C GLY A 97 -4.86 12.40 -10.47
N GLU A 98 -5.14 11.18 -10.02
CA GLU A 98 -5.02 10.83 -8.62
C GLU A 98 -3.85 9.89 -8.44
N ALA A 99 -3.54 9.56 -7.22
CA ALA A 99 -2.39 8.71 -6.93
C ALA A 99 -2.68 7.82 -5.75
N LEU A 100 -1.99 6.67 -5.73
CA LEU A 100 -2.00 5.83 -4.54
C LEU A 100 -1.27 6.56 -3.41
N THR A 101 -1.59 6.21 -2.18
CA THR A 101 -0.95 6.83 -1.02
C THR A 101 0.31 6.06 -0.67
N PRO A 102 1.48 6.70 -0.79
CA PRO A 102 2.72 6.01 -0.46
C PRO A 102 2.87 5.84 1.05
N VAL A 103 3.53 4.79 1.44
CA VAL A 103 3.77 4.48 2.85
C VAL A 103 5.27 4.48 3.09
N PRO A 104 5.79 5.36 3.95
CA PRO A 104 7.20 5.32 4.29
C PRO A 104 7.55 4.01 4.97
N PHE A 105 8.72 3.50 4.67
CA PHE A 105 9.15 2.23 5.24
C PHE A 105 10.65 2.23 5.48
N THR A 106 11.11 1.26 6.26
CA THR A 106 12.54 0.99 6.41
C THR A 106 12.74 -0.50 6.26
N VAL A 107 13.96 -0.89 5.97
CA VAL A 107 14.32 -2.30 5.94
C VAL A 107 15.46 -2.49 6.93
N THR A 108 15.25 -3.37 7.90
CA THR A 108 16.26 -3.65 8.92
C THR A 108 16.44 -5.15 8.99
N ASP A 109 17.67 -5.61 8.77
CA ASP A 109 17.99 -7.03 8.80
C ASP A 109 17.09 -7.83 7.87
N GLY A 110 16.79 -7.28 6.71
CA GLY A 110 15.98 -7.95 5.70
C GLY A 110 14.49 -7.95 5.99
N VAL A 111 14.04 -7.21 7.00
CA VAL A 111 12.63 -7.14 7.36
C VAL A 111 12.08 -5.77 6.97
N LEU A 112 10.95 -5.78 6.28
CA LEU A 112 10.26 -4.57 5.85
C LEU A 112 9.39 -4.06 7.00
N LEU A 113 9.65 -2.83 7.44
CA LEU A 113 8.97 -2.24 8.59
C LEU A 113 8.27 -0.96 8.18
N VAL A 114 7.11 -0.72 8.74
CA VAL A 114 6.37 0.53 8.54
C VAL A 114 5.99 1.10 9.89
N ALA A 115 5.58 2.36 9.91
CA ALA A 115 5.13 2.96 11.16
C ALA A 115 3.89 2.24 11.68
N PRO A 116 3.69 2.21 12.98
CA PRO A 116 2.54 1.48 13.54
C PRO A 116 1.20 2.00 13.04
N GLU A 117 1.13 3.28 12.67
CA GLU A 117 -0.13 3.84 12.18
C GLU A 117 -0.27 3.76 10.66
N ALA A 118 0.67 3.14 9.95
CA ALA A 118 0.61 3.08 8.50
C ALA A 118 -0.68 2.41 8.05
N GLY A 119 -1.38 3.05 7.13
CA GLY A 119 -2.65 2.54 6.62
C GLY A 119 -3.84 2.86 7.51
N ARG A 120 -3.62 3.57 8.62
CA ARG A 120 -4.73 3.88 9.51
C ARG A 120 -5.63 4.93 8.88
N TYR A 121 -6.92 4.69 8.93
CA TYR A 121 -7.87 5.67 8.46
C TYR A 121 -7.90 6.86 9.40
N PRO A 122 -8.22 8.05 8.91
CA PRO A 122 -8.33 9.21 9.78
C PRO A 122 -9.36 8.95 10.87
N ASP A 123 -9.08 9.51 12.03
CA ASP A 123 -9.97 9.35 13.14
C ASP A 123 -11.30 9.90 12.79
N GLU A 124 -12.29 9.07 12.93
CA GLU A 124 -13.42 9.49 12.48
C GLU A 124 -14.13 10.34 13.19
N GLY A 125 -13.99 10.30 14.26
CA GLY A 125 -14.71 11.21 14.90
C GLY A 125 -14.58 12.48 14.33
N THR A 126 -13.59 12.61 13.75
CA THR A 126 -13.37 13.85 13.30
C THR A 126 -14.15 14.10 12.20
N GLU A 127 -14.35 14.28 11.97
CA GLU A 127 -14.86 14.66 11.10
C GLU A 127 -15.28 14.40 10.06
N ARG A 128 -15.53 13.79 9.88
CA ARG A 128 -15.82 13.36 8.94
C ARG A 128 -16.84 13.87 8.44
N LYS A 129 -17.27 14.07 8.27
CA LYS A 129 -18.02 14.39 7.80
C LYS A 129 -18.57 14.29 7.34
N PRO A 130 -18.99 14.36 7.55
CA PRO A 130 -19.79 14.17 7.11
C PRO A 130 -20.10 14.21 6.06
N GLY A 131 -20.03 13.97 5.85
CA GLY A 131 -20.50 13.80 4.89
C GLY A 131 -20.93 13.93 4.09
#